data_047fdda5305709ee7604cecbafd03494
#
_entry.id   047fdda5305709ee7604cecbafd03494
#
_cell.length_a   1.000
_cell.length_b   1.000
_cell.length_c   1.000
_cell.angle_alpha   90.00
_cell.angle_beta   90.00
_cell.angle_gamma   90.00
#
_symmetry.space_group_name_H-M   'P 1'
#
loop_
_entity.id
_entity.type
_entity.pdbx_description
1 polymer ?
#
loop_
_entity_poly.entity_id
_entity_poly.type
_entity_poly.pdbx_seq_one_letter_code
_entity_poly.pdbx_strand_id
1 'polypeptide(L)'
;MRRVEAAALVGASRDEVWELYDDIAGTPRWMPAVREILYVSGPARVGTVYRERTRVMGLPGTAQWEITEHRRPIRQVHVSEAGGLERARITTFEARGSGTWVHQASELRSSLWGPLGFLHELLAVFPAGSTVRSAVAGAKRAFEGSPRR
;
A
#
# COMPACT_ATOMS: atom_id res chain seq x y z
N MET A 1 -5.80 -18.21 0.88
CA MET A 1 -5.53 -16.81 0.49
C MET A 1 -6.72 -15.94 0.86
N ARG A 2 -6.45 -14.80 1.44
CA ARG A 2 -7.44 -13.78 1.78
C ARG A 2 -7.12 -12.51 1.01
N ARG A 3 -8.16 -11.75 0.66
CA ARG A 3 -8.02 -10.46 -0.03
C ARG A 3 -8.88 -9.42 0.66
N VAL A 4 -8.30 -8.26 0.91
CA VAL A 4 -9.01 -7.07 1.37
C VAL A 4 -8.74 -5.95 0.38
N GLU A 5 -9.70 -5.06 0.16
CA GLU A 5 -9.55 -4.01 -0.83
C GLU A 5 -10.31 -2.76 -0.43
N ALA A 6 -9.84 -1.63 -0.94
CA ALA A 6 -10.48 -0.33 -0.80
C ALA A 6 -10.18 0.50 -2.05
N ALA A 7 -11.03 1.48 -2.30
CA ALA A 7 -10.87 2.37 -3.43
C ALA A 7 -11.33 3.79 -3.08
N ALA A 8 -10.78 4.77 -3.77
CA ALA A 8 -11.19 6.16 -3.63
C ALA A 8 -10.99 6.93 -4.95
N LEU A 9 -11.80 7.95 -5.15
CA LEU A 9 -11.59 8.92 -6.22
C LEU A 9 -10.70 10.04 -5.69
N VAL A 10 -9.51 10.17 -6.26
CA VAL A 10 -8.52 11.18 -5.90
C VAL A 10 -8.60 12.34 -6.89
N GLY A 11 -8.66 13.57 -6.37
CA GLY A 11 -8.82 14.79 -7.16
C GLY A 11 -7.51 15.29 -7.79
N ALA A 12 -6.79 14.42 -8.47
CA ALA A 12 -5.55 14.73 -9.17
C ALA A 12 -5.40 13.83 -10.40
N SER A 13 -4.53 14.21 -11.32
CA SER A 13 -4.25 13.41 -12.50
C SER A 13 -3.60 12.07 -12.14
N ARG A 14 -3.73 11.10 -13.03
CA ARG A 14 -3.14 9.78 -12.82
C ARG A 14 -1.62 9.84 -12.63
N ASP A 15 -0.93 10.70 -13.36
CA ASP A 15 0.51 10.87 -13.20
C ASP A 15 0.88 11.47 -11.84
N GLU A 16 0.13 12.46 -11.35
CA GLU A 16 0.36 13.06 -10.04
C GLU A 16 0.12 12.05 -8.91
N VAL A 17 -0.94 11.24 -9.02
CA VAL A 17 -1.24 10.21 -8.02
C VAL A 17 -0.19 9.10 -8.06
N TRP A 18 0.24 8.71 -9.25
CA TRP A 18 1.34 7.77 -9.41
C TRP A 18 2.62 8.26 -8.72
N GLU A 19 3.00 9.53 -8.91
CA GLU A 19 4.18 10.11 -8.27
C GLU A 19 4.08 10.10 -6.74
N LEU A 20 2.89 10.32 -6.20
CA LEU A 20 2.67 10.21 -4.75
C LEU A 20 3.00 8.81 -4.23
N TYR A 21 2.50 7.78 -4.91
CA TYR A 21 2.74 6.38 -4.53
C TYR A 21 4.18 5.93 -4.80
N ASP A 22 4.79 6.47 -5.84
CA ASP A 22 6.14 6.08 -6.27
C ASP A 22 7.25 6.74 -5.45
N ASP A 23 6.93 7.81 -4.74
CA ASP A 23 7.83 8.46 -3.78
C ASP A 23 7.82 7.67 -2.46
N ILE A 24 8.62 6.62 -2.40
CA ILE A 24 8.68 5.73 -1.24
C ILE A 24 9.08 6.50 0.02
N ALA A 25 10.10 7.35 -0.07
CA ALA A 25 10.59 8.14 1.07
C ALA A 25 9.52 9.11 1.61
N GLY A 26 8.60 9.54 0.77
CA GLY A 26 7.50 10.45 1.13
C GLY A 26 6.27 9.75 1.72
N THR A 27 6.22 8.44 1.74
CA THR A 27 5.05 7.65 2.20
C THR A 27 4.53 8.07 3.58
N PRO A 28 5.37 8.36 4.59
CA PRO A 28 4.87 8.75 5.91
C PRO A 28 4.03 10.03 5.94
N ARG A 29 4.16 10.88 4.92
CA ARG A 29 3.42 12.17 4.87
C ARG A 29 1.93 11.98 4.57
N TRP A 30 1.56 10.90 3.91
CA TRP A 30 0.18 10.72 3.46
C TRP A 30 -0.44 9.38 3.88
N MET A 31 0.36 8.36 4.17
CA MET A 31 -0.12 7.03 4.58
C MET A 31 0.04 6.89 6.10
N PRO A 32 -1.07 6.96 6.88
CA PRO A 32 -0.97 7.01 8.34
C PRO A 32 -0.33 5.77 8.99
N ALA A 33 -0.49 4.60 8.36
CA ALA A 33 0.08 3.36 8.88
C ALA A 33 1.60 3.31 8.81
N VAL A 34 2.21 4.09 7.90
CA VAL A 34 3.67 4.15 7.74
C VAL A 34 4.22 5.33 8.49
N ARG A 35 5.07 5.07 9.49
CA ARG A 35 5.64 6.10 10.36
C ARG A 35 6.99 6.61 9.88
N GLU A 36 7.78 5.72 9.29
CA GLU A 36 9.14 6.04 8.86
C GLU A 36 9.58 5.06 7.78
N ILE A 37 10.33 5.54 6.80
CA ILE A 37 11.06 4.69 5.87
C ILE A 37 12.49 4.54 6.40
N LEU A 38 12.84 3.31 6.75
CA LEU A 38 14.13 2.99 7.36
C LEU A 38 15.23 2.77 6.32
N TYR A 39 14.83 2.32 5.12
CA TYR A 39 15.77 1.98 4.05
C TYR A 39 15.02 1.93 2.72
N VAL A 40 15.68 2.35 1.66
CA VAL A 40 15.23 2.16 0.28
C VAL A 40 16.46 1.93 -0.60
N SER A 41 16.43 0.89 -1.43
CA SER A 41 17.60 0.47 -2.23
C SER A 41 17.87 1.36 -3.44
N GLY A 42 16.93 2.20 -3.83
CA GLY A 42 17.07 3.09 -4.99
C GLY A 42 15.72 3.62 -5.46
N PRO A 43 15.67 4.22 -6.65
CA PRO A 43 14.42 4.66 -7.26
C PRO A 43 13.40 3.53 -7.39
N ALA A 44 12.12 3.87 -7.36
CA ALA A 44 11.04 2.89 -7.48
C ALA A 44 11.06 2.24 -8.87
N ARG A 45 11.25 0.94 -8.88
CA ARG A 45 11.25 0.07 -10.08
C ARG A 45 11.16 -1.38 -9.63
N VAL A 46 10.97 -2.31 -10.56
CA VAL A 46 11.03 -3.74 -10.26
C VAL A 46 12.38 -4.08 -9.63
N GLY A 47 12.36 -4.76 -8.49
CA GLY A 47 13.54 -5.13 -7.72
C GLY A 47 13.92 -4.16 -6.60
N THR A 48 13.33 -2.96 -6.55
CA THR A 48 13.55 -2.03 -5.44
C THR A 48 13.04 -2.65 -4.15
N VAL A 49 13.88 -2.62 -3.12
CA VAL A 49 13.56 -3.09 -1.78
C VAL A 49 13.52 -1.91 -0.83
N TYR A 50 12.54 -1.86 0.05
CA TYR A 50 12.46 -0.85 1.08
C TYR A 50 11.95 -1.45 2.40
N ARG A 51 12.29 -0.80 3.48
CA ARG A 51 11.88 -1.20 4.83
C ARG A 51 11.18 -0.03 5.49
N GLU A 52 10.05 -0.31 6.10
CA GLU A 52 9.23 0.70 6.77
C GLU A 52 8.98 0.34 8.23
N ARG A 53 8.86 1.38 9.06
CA ARG A 53 8.29 1.27 10.40
C ARG A 53 6.83 1.63 10.32
N THR A 54 5.99 0.77 10.89
CA THR A 54 4.54 0.90 10.80
C THR A 54 3.90 1.00 12.18
N ARG A 55 2.70 1.58 12.21
CA ARG A 55 1.80 1.48 13.34
C ARG A 55 0.41 1.19 12.79
N VAL A 56 -0.08 0.00 13.05
CA VAL A 56 -1.38 -0.47 12.53
C VAL A 56 -2.24 -0.88 13.72
N MET A 57 -3.43 -0.28 13.81
CA MET A 57 -4.34 -0.50 14.94
C MET A 57 -3.66 -0.32 16.31
N GLY A 58 -2.77 0.68 16.41
CA GLY A 58 -2.02 0.98 17.62
C GLY A 58 -0.80 0.11 17.89
N LEU A 59 -0.55 -0.92 17.07
CA LEU A 59 0.58 -1.84 17.25
C LEU A 59 1.77 -1.44 16.38
N PRO A 60 2.97 -1.27 16.95
CA PRO A 60 4.18 -0.99 16.19
C PRO A 60 4.65 -2.24 15.44
N GLY A 61 5.30 -2.04 14.30
CA GLY A 61 5.88 -3.11 13.51
C GLY A 61 6.89 -2.58 12.50
N THR A 62 7.57 -3.51 11.85
CA THR A 62 8.43 -3.23 10.70
C THR A 62 8.05 -4.18 9.57
N ALA A 63 8.17 -3.72 8.33
CA ALA A 63 7.92 -4.53 7.17
C ALA A 63 8.97 -4.24 6.10
N GLN A 64 9.40 -5.27 5.39
CA GLN A 64 10.26 -5.15 4.23
C GLN A 64 9.48 -5.53 2.99
N TRP A 65 9.55 -4.68 1.97
CA TRP A 65 8.81 -4.82 0.73
C TRP A 65 9.75 -4.85 -0.46
N GLU A 66 9.36 -5.58 -1.47
CA GLU A 66 10.00 -5.57 -2.79
C GLU A 66 8.97 -5.23 -3.85
N ILE A 67 9.33 -4.34 -4.77
CA ILE A 67 8.49 -4.03 -5.93
C ILE A 67 8.67 -5.14 -6.95
N THR A 68 7.59 -5.85 -7.25
CA THR A 68 7.60 -6.97 -8.20
C THR A 68 6.93 -6.63 -9.53
N GLU A 69 6.08 -5.60 -9.55
CA GLU A 69 5.46 -5.08 -10.77
C GLU A 69 5.43 -3.55 -10.71
N HIS A 70 5.82 -2.90 -11.79
CA HIS A 70 5.92 -1.45 -11.84
C HIS A 70 5.57 -0.96 -13.24
N ARG A 71 4.27 -0.76 -13.49
CA ARG A 71 3.73 -0.38 -14.81
C ARG A 71 3.13 1.03 -14.72
N ARG A 72 3.97 2.02 -14.94
CA ARG A 72 3.58 3.42 -14.91
C ARG A 72 2.60 3.77 -16.04
N PRO A 73 1.54 4.53 -15.77
CA PRO A 73 0.98 4.94 -14.49
C PRO A 73 -0.24 4.10 -14.08
N ILE A 74 -0.21 2.80 -14.35
CA ILE A 74 -1.38 1.91 -14.33
C ILE A 74 -1.42 1.03 -13.09
N ARG A 75 -0.29 0.38 -12.73
CA ARG A 75 -0.30 -0.68 -11.73
C ARG A 75 1.05 -0.87 -11.07
N GLN A 76 1.04 -1.04 -9.74
CA GLN A 76 2.20 -1.47 -8.96
C GLN A 76 1.83 -2.65 -8.08
N VAL A 77 2.79 -3.54 -7.86
CA VAL A 77 2.68 -4.63 -6.90
C VAL A 77 3.92 -4.63 -6.01
N HIS A 78 3.71 -4.59 -4.71
CA HIS A 78 4.74 -4.70 -3.69
C HIS A 78 4.46 -5.94 -2.86
N VAL A 79 5.48 -6.74 -2.60
CA VAL A 79 5.38 -8.00 -1.87
C VAL A 79 6.23 -7.96 -0.63
N SER A 80 5.68 -8.46 0.47
CA SER A 80 6.36 -8.61 1.75
C SER A 80 6.11 -10.00 2.30
N GLU A 81 7.12 -10.59 2.92
CA GLU A 81 7.00 -11.86 3.62
C GLU A 81 7.64 -11.74 4.98
N ALA A 82 6.88 -12.09 6.02
CA ALA A 82 7.36 -12.09 7.39
C ALA A 82 6.53 -13.04 8.24
N GLY A 83 7.18 -13.81 9.10
CA GLY A 83 6.50 -14.70 10.05
C GLY A 83 5.62 -15.74 9.38
N GLY A 84 5.97 -16.19 8.19
CA GLY A 84 5.20 -17.15 7.42
C GLY A 84 3.95 -16.58 6.74
N LEU A 85 3.79 -15.25 6.74
CA LEU A 85 2.72 -14.56 6.04
C LEU A 85 3.28 -13.78 4.86
N GLU A 86 2.88 -14.14 3.66
CA GLU A 86 3.14 -13.37 2.44
C GLU A 86 2.01 -12.37 2.24
N ARG A 87 2.37 -11.12 1.96
CA ARG A 87 1.44 -10.04 1.65
C ARG A 87 1.80 -9.45 0.29
N ALA A 88 0.81 -9.32 -0.58
CA ALA A 88 0.95 -8.58 -1.83
C ALA A 88 0.05 -7.35 -1.77
N ARG A 89 0.64 -6.17 -1.93
CA ARG A 89 -0.08 -4.91 -2.04
C ARG A 89 -0.18 -4.55 -3.50
N ILE A 90 -1.40 -4.52 -4.03
CA ILE A 90 -1.67 -4.29 -5.44
C ILE A 90 -2.40 -2.95 -5.55
N THR A 91 -1.81 -1.99 -6.26
CA THR A 91 -2.42 -0.67 -6.48
C THR A 91 -2.61 -0.44 -7.96
N THR A 92 -3.83 -0.09 -8.36
CA THR A 92 -4.17 0.26 -9.72
C THR A 92 -4.72 1.69 -9.78
N PHE A 93 -4.44 2.36 -10.90
CA PHE A 93 -4.78 3.76 -11.12
C PHE A 93 -5.54 3.88 -12.44
N GLU A 94 -6.78 4.36 -12.37
CA GLU A 94 -7.64 4.55 -13.54
C GLU A 94 -8.05 6.02 -13.64
N ALA A 95 -7.80 6.63 -14.79
CA ALA A 95 -8.24 8.01 -15.03
C ALA A 95 -9.77 8.06 -15.12
N ARG A 96 -10.38 8.96 -14.35
CA ARG A 96 -11.84 9.22 -14.36
C ARG A 96 -12.10 10.72 -14.37
N GLY A 97 -12.50 11.24 -15.53
CA GLY A 97 -12.64 12.68 -15.72
C GLY A 97 -11.32 13.39 -15.45
N SER A 98 -11.32 14.39 -14.57
CA SER A 98 -10.10 15.11 -14.13
C SER A 98 -9.41 14.44 -12.94
N GLY A 99 -9.99 13.38 -12.38
CA GLY A 99 -9.48 12.67 -11.23
C GLY A 99 -8.94 11.28 -11.56
N THR A 100 -8.56 10.55 -10.51
CA THR A 100 -8.03 9.19 -10.61
C THR A 100 -8.75 8.28 -9.63
N TRP A 101 -9.28 7.19 -10.13
CA TRP A 101 -9.80 6.11 -9.31
C TRP A 101 -8.64 5.22 -8.88
N VAL A 102 -8.34 5.26 -7.59
CA VAL A 102 -7.29 4.43 -6.99
C VAL A 102 -7.93 3.24 -6.31
N HIS A 103 -7.54 2.04 -6.71
CA HIS A 103 -7.95 0.80 -6.08
C HIS A 103 -6.73 0.13 -5.48
N GLN A 104 -6.80 -0.19 -4.21
CA GLN A 104 -5.74 -0.90 -3.51
C GLN A 104 -6.27 -2.18 -2.89
N ALA A 105 -5.57 -3.28 -3.14
CA ALA A 105 -5.86 -4.58 -2.55
C ALA A 105 -4.65 -5.08 -1.78
N SER A 106 -4.91 -5.84 -0.74
CA SER A 106 -3.89 -6.63 -0.04
C SER A 106 -4.31 -8.09 -0.09
N GLU A 107 -3.46 -8.92 -0.66
CA GLU A 107 -3.61 -10.38 -0.69
C GLU A 107 -2.71 -10.98 0.38
N LEU A 108 -3.29 -11.88 1.17
CA LEU A 108 -2.64 -12.48 2.33
C LEU A 108 -2.59 -13.99 2.14
N ARG A 109 -1.39 -14.57 2.24
CA ARG A 109 -1.19 -16.01 2.15
C ARG A 109 -0.28 -16.47 3.29
N SER A 110 -0.77 -17.42 4.10
CA SER A 110 0.04 -18.07 5.14
C SER A 110 0.75 -19.28 4.56
N SER A 111 2.02 -19.47 4.96
CA SER A 111 2.76 -20.71 4.73
C SER A 111 2.47 -21.79 5.77
N LEU A 112 1.73 -21.45 6.83
CA LEU A 112 1.32 -22.41 7.84
C LEU A 112 0.27 -23.38 7.28
N TRP A 113 0.28 -24.61 7.80
CA TRP A 113 -0.52 -25.69 7.26
C TRP A 113 -1.90 -25.81 7.93
N GLY A 114 -2.94 -26.13 7.13
CA GLY A 114 -4.28 -26.46 7.60
C GLY A 114 -4.95 -25.37 8.43
N PRO A 115 -5.56 -25.71 9.58
CA PRO A 115 -6.29 -24.75 10.42
C PRO A 115 -5.43 -23.60 10.95
N LEU A 116 -4.13 -23.83 11.17
CA LEU A 116 -3.21 -22.77 11.61
C LEU A 116 -3.00 -21.73 10.54
N GLY A 117 -2.89 -22.13 9.27
CA GLY A 117 -2.81 -21.21 8.15
C GLY A 117 -4.07 -20.39 7.99
N PHE A 118 -5.22 -21.02 8.10
CA PHE A 118 -6.52 -20.35 8.06
C PHE A 118 -6.64 -19.30 9.16
N LEU A 119 -6.31 -19.63 10.40
CA LEU A 119 -6.36 -18.70 11.53
C LEU A 119 -5.37 -17.56 11.35
N HIS A 120 -4.17 -17.85 10.88
CA HIS A 120 -3.12 -16.85 10.64
C HIS A 120 -3.58 -15.81 9.62
N GLU A 121 -4.13 -16.24 8.47
CA GLU A 121 -4.68 -15.34 7.46
C GLU A 121 -5.87 -14.56 7.99
N LEU A 122 -6.77 -15.22 8.73
CA LEU A 122 -7.95 -14.58 9.29
C LEU A 122 -7.58 -13.45 10.27
N LEU A 123 -6.58 -13.65 11.13
CA LEU A 123 -6.11 -12.64 12.07
C LEU A 123 -5.44 -11.45 11.37
N ALA A 124 -4.88 -11.66 10.18
CA ALA A 124 -4.23 -10.61 9.40
C ALA A 124 -5.22 -9.74 8.60
N VAL A 125 -6.46 -10.18 8.41
CA VAL A 125 -7.47 -9.48 7.60
C VAL A 125 -7.81 -8.10 8.16
N PHE A 126 -8.00 -7.96 9.46
CA PHE A 126 -8.37 -6.69 10.07
C PHE A 126 -7.26 -5.63 9.95
N PRO A 127 -6.00 -5.92 10.33
CA PRO A 127 -4.91 -4.97 10.11
C PRO A 127 -4.72 -4.61 8.64
N ALA A 128 -4.77 -5.57 7.74
CA ALA A 128 -4.63 -5.34 6.31
C ALA A 128 -5.75 -4.46 5.76
N GLY A 129 -7.00 -4.74 6.16
CA GLY A 129 -8.15 -3.93 5.76
C GLY A 129 -8.06 -2.50 6.26
N SER A 130 -7.63 -2.31 7.51
CA SER A 130 -7.37 -0.98 8.07
C SER A 130 -6.31 -0.23 7.27
N THR A 131 -5.23 -0.90 6.91
CA THR A 131 -4.12 -0.30 6.15
C THR A 131 -4.56 0.14 4.76
N VAL A 132 -5.27 -0.71 4.00
CA VAL A 132 -5.70 -0.33 2.63
C VAL A 132 -6.73 0.80 2.66
N ARG A 133 -7.66 0.80 3.61
CA ARG A 133 -8.64 1.88 3.75
C ARG A 133 -7.96 3.21 4.10
N SER A 134 -7.04 3.20 5.05
CA SER A 134 -6.32 4.42 5.45
C SER A 134 -5.37 4.91 4.37
N ALA A 135 -4.79 4.02 3.57
CA ALA A 135 -3.93 4.39 2.45
C ALA A 135 -4.69 5.16 1.37
N VAL A 136 -5.81 4.62 0.87
CA VAL A 136 -6.58 5.32 -0.17
C VAL A 136 -7.20 6.61 0.35
N ALA A 137 -7.64 6.65 1.61
CA ALA A 137 -8.13 7.86 2.24
C ALA A 137 -7.01 8.91 2.41
N GLY A 138 -5.82 8.48 2.77
CA GLY A 138 -4.64 9.33 2.88
C GLY A 138 -4.22 9.92 1.54
N ALA A 139 -4.21 9.12 0.48
CA ALA A 139 -3.95 9.59 -0.88
C ALA A 139 -4.97 10.65 -1.32
N LYS A 140 -6.25 10.41 -1.05
CA LYS A 140 -7.31 11.37 -1.33
C LYS A 140 -7.08 12.70 -0.60
N ARG A 141 -6.79 12.66 0.70
CA ARG A 141 -6.52 13.86 1.50
C ARG A 141 -5.28 14.62 1.05
N ALA A 142 -4.26 13.93 0.54
CA ALA A 142 -3.02 14.57 0.07
C ALA A 142 -3.27 15.59 -1.03
N PHE A 143 -4.35 15.45 -1.80
CA PHE A 143 -4.72 16.36 -2.88
C PHE A 143 -5.92 17.27 -2.56
N GLU A 144 -6.49 17.21 -1.36
CA GLU A 144 -7.66 18.01 -0.96
C GLU A 144 -7.30 19.33 -0.28
N GLY A 145 -6.07 19.54 0.17
CA GLY A 145 -5.69 20.65 1.03
C GLY A 145 -5.13 21.89 0.32
N SER A 146 -5.08 21.94 -1.01
CA SER A 146 -4.59 23.11 -1.73
C SER A 146 -5.75 24.06 -2.05
N PRO A 147 -5.75 25.31 -1.51
CA PRO A 147 -6.72 26.30 -1.97
C PRO A 147 -6.49 26.50 -3.47
N ARG A 148 -7.55 26.28 -4.25
CA ARG A 148 -7.55 26.70 -5.66
C ARG A 148 -7.44 28.24 -5.67
N ARG A 149 -6.29 28.71 -6.03
CA ARG A 149 -6.10 30.13 -6.37
C ARG A 149 -6.55 30.40 -7.77
#